data_be5081c1801aa5b9fe6350de33190e4c
#
_entry.id   be5081c1801aa5b9fe6350de33190e4c
#
_cell.length_a   1.000
_cell.length_b   1.000
_cell.length_c   1.000
_cell.angle_alpha   90.00
_cell.angle_beta   90.00
_cell.angle_gamma   90.00
#
_symmetry.space_group_name_H-M   'P 1'
#
loop_
_entity.id
_entity.type
_entity.pdbx_description
1 polymer ?
#
loop_
_entity_poly.entity_id
_entity_poly.type
_entity_poly.pdbx_seq_one_letter_code
_entity_poly.pdbx_strand_id
1 'polypeptide(L)'
;MNSNPAKKDNVFFNRNFRLVFFGALVSEIGALLYSFAVGFYILQISNNNAFLQGLYLALNGVTLLLFTPVGGVLGDRFNIAKIMYICDFLKGTIIILATALMLLFPEANTQIVILFVLGILGSIISGVFNPAAGVLLPHIVEEQKLQQANSYFSIKHSLNGIVGVMLAGILYAALPIHTLFFIIGACFIASGISETQIRYEHTPSKGQLTLRVALNDMRDGLNYLKTKKSVLALLGSLLFINFFFSPLGSNFIPYFVRTDIAGAGSYLLDKILTPELWSSVINVCIGIGSLAGAAILSTRKPTEKCGHTVAVCLCVIAALMISSALIYWLTVDLGNALNVFLIAFSAGCLVLGVMIAWINVPISTTMMRIVDRDKLSKVNSIMSMGSQGMTPLASVLAGAVLQGLGSSVLLFICSLGFTVTALLALKSKSMKEL
;
A
#
# COMPACT_ATOMS: atom_id res chain seq x y z
N MET A 1 43.93 15.07 -15.98
CA MET A 1 42.91 14.06 -15.78
C MET A 1 41.56 14.79 -15.84
N ASN A 2 40.87 14.79 -17.00
CA ASN A 2 39.58 15.45 -17.19
C ASN A 2 38.47 14.61 -16.52
N SER A 3 38.06 15.00 -15.33
CA SER A 3 36.86 14.46 -14.72
C SER A 3 35.65 15.06 -15.45
N ASN A 4 34.93 14.23 -16.19
CA ASN A 4 33.71 14.56 -16.91
C ASN A 4 32.70 15.25 -15.96
N PRO A 5 32.34 16.54 -16.16
CA PRO A 5 31.48 17.28 -15.22
C PRO A 5 30.08 16.65 -15.04
N ALA A 6 29.59 15.93 -16.03
CA ALA A 6 28.31 15.20 -15.96
C ALA A 6 28.33 14.03 -14.93
N LYS A 7 29.50 13.52 -14.55
CA LYS A 7 29.61 12.46 -13.51
C LYS A 7 29.43 13.00 -12.10
N LYS A 8 29.73 14.29 -11.81
CA LYS A 8 29.60 14.89 -10.48
C LYS A 8 28.16 15.27 -10.11
N ASP A 9 27.24 15.29 -11.07
CA ASP A 9 25.85 15.77 -10.86
C ASP A 9 24.85 14.68 -10.46
N ASN A 10 25.21 13.41 -10.46
CA ASN A 10 24.27 12.33 -10.12
C ASN A 10 24.15 12.16 -8.60
N VAL A 11 22.93 12.14 -8.07
CA VAL A 11 22.62 11.98 -6.64
C VAL A 11 23.20 10.67 -6.06
N PHE A 12 23.43 9.64 -6.87
CA PHE A 12 24.05 8.38 -6.43
C PHE A 12 25.51 8.52 -6.00
N PHE A 13 26.19 9.64 -6.31
CA PHE A 13 27.51 9.91 -5.73
C PHE A 13 27.44 10.34 -4.26
N ASN A 14 26.27 10.76 -3.77
CA ASN A 14 26.04 11.00 -2.36
C ASN A 14 25.97 9.66 -1.60
N ARG A 15 26.90 9.44 -0.68
CA ARG A 15 26.97 8.21 0.13
C ARG A 15 25.71 8.01 0.97
N ASN A 16 25.21 9.06 1.61
CA ASN A 16 24.01 8.97 2.44
C ASN A 16 22.77 8.60 1.61
N PHE A 17 22.64 9.17 0.41
CA PHE A 17 21.56 8.83 -0.49
C PHE A 17 21.58 7.33 -0.87
N ARG A 18 22.75 6.79 -1.22
CA ARG A 18 22.88 5.35 -1.54
C ARG A 18 22.49 4.47 -0.37
N LEU A 19 22.95 4.80 0.84
CA LEU A 19 22.63 4.03 2.04
C LEU A 19 21.13 4.02 2.31
N VAL A 20 20.46 5.18 2.23
CA VAL A 20 19.00 5.29 2.40
C VAL A 20 18.27 4.57 1.28
N PHE A 21 18.71 4.72 0.03
CA PHE A 21 18.04 4.11 -1.12
C PHE A 21 18.07 2.58 -1.08
N PHE A 22 19.24 1.98 -0.85
CA PHE A 22 19.39 0.53 -0.79
C PHE A 22 18.82 -0.04 0.52
N GLY A 23 18.97 0.65 1.66
CA GLY A 23 18.33 0.27 2.91
C GLY A 23 16.81 0.21 2.73
N ALA A 24 16.19 1.30 2.24
CA ALA A 24 14.77 1.35 1.98
C ALA A 24 14.31 0.31 0.93
N LEU A 25 15.12 0.01 -0.09
CA LEU A 25 14.79 -1.04 -1.06
C LEU A 25 14.67 -2.41 -0.38
N VAL A 26 15.63 -2.76 0.46
CA VAL A 26 15.66 -4.05 1.17
C VAL A 26 14.53 -4.15 2.20
N SER A 27 14.31 -3.09 2.99
CA SER A 27 13.22 -3.09 3.99
C SER A 27 11.82 -3.11 3.36
N GLU A 28 11.62 -2.43 2.23
CA GLU A 28 10.35 -2.50 1.49
C GLU A 28 10.09 -3.87 0.88
N ILE A 29 11.11 -4.54 0.31
CA ILE A 29 10.99 -5.94 -0.13
C ILE A 29 10.62 -6.81 1.06
N GLY A 30 11.31 -6.68 2.20
CA GLY A 30 10.97 -7.39 3.43
C GLY A 30 9.52 -7.15 3.88
N ALA A 31 9.04 -5.91 3.81
CA ALA A 31 7.67 -5.56 4.16
C ALA A 31 6.62 -6.16 3.20
N LEU A 32 6.91 -6.21 1.90
CA LEU A 32 6.05 -6.86 0.90
C LEU A 32 5.99 -8.37 1.11
N LEU A 33 7.14 -9.01 1.33
CA LEU A 33 7.22 -10.44 1.66
C LEU A 33 6.42 -10.75 2.93
N TYR A 34 6.55 -9.93 3.97
CA TYR A 34 5.81 -10.07 5.22
C TYR A 34 4.31 -9.96 5.02
N SER A 35 3.86 -8.90 4.35
CA SER A 35 2.44 -8.65 4.10
C SER A 35 1.80 -9.80 3.29
N PHE A 36 2.50 -10.26 2.25
CA PHE A 36 2.07 -11.40 1.43
C PHE A 36 2.00 -12.68 2.25
N ALA A 37 3.10 -13.03 2.93
CA ALA A 37 3.22 -14.26 3.70
C ALA A 37 2.18 -14.35 4.83
N VAL A 38 1.99 -13.28 5.62
CA VAL A 38 1.04 -13.29 6.72
C VAL A 38 -0.40 -13.36 6.21
N GLY A 39 -0.71 -12.65 5.11
CA GLY A 39 -2.05 -12.67 4.50
C GLY A 39 -2.50 -14.08 4.12
N PHE A 40 -1.60 -14.87 3.52
CA PHE A 40 -1.87 -16.27 3.16
C PHE A 40 -1.77 -17.22 4.35
N TYR A 41 -0.79 -17.01 5.23
CA TYR A 41 -0.53 -17.93 6.33
C TYR A 41 -1.63 -17.91 7.41
N ILE A 42 -2.21 -16.74 7.72
CA ILE A 42 -3.37 -16.67 8.62
C ILE A 42 -4.54 -17.49 8.06
N LEU A 43 -4.86 -17.39 6.77
CA LEU A 43 -5.90 -18.21 6.15
C LEU A 43 -5.55 -19.69 6.21
N GLN A 44 -4.27 -20.04 6.00
CA GLN A 44 -3.83 -21.44 6.02
C GLN A 44 -4.02 -22.09 7.38
N ILE A 45 -3.59 -21.43 8.47
CA ILE A 45 -3.64 -22.01 9.83
C ILE A 45 -5.01 -21.87 10.49
N SER A 46 -5.87 -20.98 9.99
CA SER A 46 -7.24 -20.76 10.50
C SER A 46 -8.32 -21.48 9.70
N ASN A 47 -7.98 -22.46 8.86
CA ASN A 47 -8.93 -23.14 7.97
C ASN A 47 -9.72 -22.17 7.07
N ASN A 48 -9.02 -21.26 6.41
CA ASN A 48 -9.57 -20.22 5.53
C ASN A 48 -10.57 -19.26 6.22
N ASN A 49 -10.32 -18.93 7.49
CA ASN A 49 -11.17 -17.97 8.22
C ASN A 49 -10.86 -16.54 7.77
N ALA A 50 -11.65 -16.04 6.80
CA ALA A 50 -11.53 -14.70 6.26
C ALA A 50 -11.79 -13.59 7.30
N PHE A 51 -12.64 -13.85 8.30
CA PHE A 51 -12.91 -12.89 9.37
C PHE A 51 -11.65 -12.64 10.21
N LEU A 52 -10.91 -13.68 10.58
CA LEU A 52 -9.63 -13.54 11.30
C LEU A 52 -8.60 -12.76 10.49
N GLN A 53 -8.51 -12.99 9.18
CA GLN A 53 -7.64 -12.21 8.30
C GLN A 53 -8.06 -10.74 8.27
N GLY A 54 -9.34 -10.45 8.10
CA GLY A 54 -9.89 -9.09 8.13
C GLY A 54 -9.65 -8.38 9.45
N LEU A 55 -9.82 -9.08 10.58
CA LEU A 55 -9.55 -8.56 11.92
C LEU A 55 -8.06 -8.25 12.12
N TYR A 56 -7.16 -9.13 11.66
CA TYR A 56 -5.72 -8.89 11.66
C TYR A 56 -5.36 -7.59 10.91
N LEU A 57 -5.85 -7.43 9.69
CA LEU A 57 -5.60 -6.25 8.87
C LEU A 57 -6.15 -4.97 9.52
N ALA A 58 -7.32 -5.06 10.13
CA ALA A 58 -7.94 -3.93 10.80
C ALA A 58 -7.17 -3.49 12.05
N LEU A 59 -6.79 -4.43 12.92
CA LEU A 59 -6.00 -4.12 14.11
C LEU A 59 -4.66 -3.47 13.75
N ASN A 60 -4.00 -3.98 12.71
CA ASN A 60 -2.76 -3.40 12.20
C ASN A 60 -2.97 -2.00 11.63
N GLY A 61 -4.02 -1.80 10.84
CA GLY A 61 -4.34 -0.50 10.25
C GLY A 61 -4.70 0.54 11.31
N VAL A 62 -5.53 0.21 12.29
CA VAL A 62 -5.88 1.09 13.42
C VAL A 62 -4.63 1.44 14.22
N THR A 63 -3.80 0.45 14.54
CA THR A 63 -2.55 0.66 15.27
C THR A 63 -1.61 1.60 14.53
N LEU A 64 -1.42 1.39 13.23
CA LEU A 64 -0.61 2.26 12.38
C LEU A 64 -1.10 3.71 12.41
N LEU A 65 -2.41 3.92 12.25
CA LEU A 65 -3.01 5.26 12.26
C LEU A 65 -2.84 5.96 13.62
N LEU A 66 -2.97 5.24 14.72
CA LEU A 66 -2.80 5.78 16.07
C LEU A 66 -1.35 6.21 16.35
N PHE A 67 -0.36 5.48 15.85
CA PHE A 67 1.05 5.74 16.12
C PHE A 67 1.74 6.63 15.08
N THR A 68 1.15 6.87 13.91
CA THR A 68 1.70 7.78 12.90
C THR A 68 1.93 9.22 13.41
N PRO A 69 1.03 9.86 14.18
CA PRO A 69 1.29 11.17 14.75
C PRO A 69 2.46 11.18 15.77
N VAL A 70 2.62 10.08 16.51
CA VAL A 70 3.75 9.90 17.45
C VAL A 70 5.07 9.88 16.70
N GLY A 71 5.12 9.15 15.57
CA GLY A 71 6.29 9.10 14.69
C GLY A 71 6.68 10.47 14.13
N GLY A 72 5.71 11.30 13.76
CA GLY A 72 5.95 12.68 13.33
C GLY A 72 6.64 13.52 14.41
N VAL A 73 6.12 13.48 15.65
CA VAL A 73 6.70 14.21 16.78
C VAL A 73 8.11 13.71 17.11
N LEU A 74 8.37 12.39 17.04
CA LEU A 74 9.69 11.83 17.29
C LEU A 74 10.70 12.23 16.19
N GLY A 75 10.28 12.22 14.92
CA GLY A 75 11.11 12.61 13.78
C GLY A 75 11.61 14.06 13.87
N ASP A 76 10.80 14.96 14.43
CA ASP A 76 11.17 16.37 14.60
C ASP A 76 12.15 16.61 15.76
N ARG A 77 12.16 15.72 16.76
CA ARG A 77 12.98 15.91 17.99
C ARG A 77 14.28 15.12 17.99
N PHE A 78 14.26 13.95 17.42
CA PHE A 78 15.38 13.03 17.46
C PHE A 78 16.05 12.89 16.08
N ASN A 79 17.26 12.42 16.09
CA ASN A 79 17.97 12.13 14.85
C ASN A 79 17.22 11.07 14.02
N ILE A 80 16.73 11.48 12.85
CA ILE A 80 15.86 10.69 11.97
C ILE A 80 16.51 9.36 11.60
N ALA A 81 17.82 9.35 11.24
CA ALA A 81 18.52 8.14 10.92
C ALA A 81 18.58 7.17 12.12
N LYS A 82 18.71 7.70 13.36
CA LYS A 82 18.64 6.87 14.57
C LYS A 82 17.28 6.23 14.76
N ILE A 83 16.21 6.98 14.53
CA ILE A 83 14.85 6.42 14.59
C ILE A 83 14.70 5.29 13.58
N MET A 84 15.14 5.51 12.33
CA MET A 84 15.01 4.54 11.26
C MET A 84 15.73 3.23 11.59
N TYR A 85 17.04 3.26 11.87
CA TYR A 85 17.74 2.02 12.14
C TYR A 85 17.28 1.30 13.42
N ILE A 86 16.85 2.03 14.45
CA ILE A 86 16.27 1.41 15.66
C ILE A 86 14.96 0.71 15.30
N CYS A 87 14.10 1.34 14.52
CA CYS A 87 12.85 0.74 14.07
C CYS A 87 13.09 -0.53 13.23
N ASP A 88 14.04 -0.49 12.30
CA ASP A 88 14.37 -1.65 11.46
C ASP A 88 14.98 -2.79 12.29
N PHE A 89 15.91 -2.52 13.21
CA PHE A 89 16.44 -3.54 14.12
C PHE A 89 15.35 -4.14 15.01
N LEU A 90 14.48 -3.30 15.58
CA LEU A 90 13.36 -3.79 16.40
C LEU A 90 12.45 -4.68 15.56
N LYS A 91 12.06 -4.23 14.35
CA LYS A 91 11.18 -4.98 13.47
C LYS A 91 11.79 -6.31 13.04
N GLY A 92 13.06 -6.31 12.62
CA GLY A 92 13.78 -7.54 12.27
C GLY A 92 13.87 -8.50 13.47
N THR A 93 14.23 -7.99 14.64
CA THR A 93 14.36 -8.80 15.87
C THR A 93 13.03 -9.43 16.30
N ILE A 94 11.93 -8.65 16.33
CA ILE A 94 10.62 -9.21 16.74
C ILE A 94 10.11 -10.25 15.75
N ILE A 95 10.39 -10.10 14.43
CA ILE A 95 10.03 -11.11 13.43
C ILE A 95 10.81 -12.40 13.67
N ILE A 96 12.13 -12.31 13.90
CA ILE A 96 12.97 -13.49 14.18
C ILE A 96 12.54 -14.17 15.48
N LEU A 97 12.28 -13.42 16.54
CA LEU A 97 11.79 -13.96 17.82
C LEU A 97 10.42 -14.62 17.68
N ALA A 98 9.49 -13.97 16.97
CA ALA A 98 8.17 -14.54 16.69
C ALA A 98 8.30 -15.85 15.89
N THR A 99 9.21 -15.91 14.92
CA THR A 99 9.48 -17.13 14.15
C THR A 99 10.03 -18.26 15.04
N ALA A 100 10.95 -17.94 15.94
CA ALA A 100 11.46 -18.90 16.90
C ALA A 100 10.36 -19.42 17.82
N LEU A 101 9.47 -18.53 18.30
CA LEU A 101 8.30 -18.93 19.09
C LEU A 101 7.33 -19.83 18.30
N MET A 102 7.08 -19.53 17.02
CA MET A 102 6.23 -20.35 16.16
C MET A 102 6.82 -21.76 15.93
N LEU A 103 8.15 -21.91 15.91
CA LEU A 103 8.82 -23.22 15.85
C LEU A 103 8.68 -23.99 17.15
N LEU A 104 8.71 -23.31 18.30
CA LEU A 104 8.55 -23.93 19.62
C LEU A 104 7.09 -24.30 19.92
N PHE A 105 6.14 -23.54 19.38
CA PHE A 105 4.70 -23.72 19.60
C PHE A 105 3.97 -23.90 18.26
N PRO A 106 3.90 -25.14 17.74
CA PRO A 106 3.34 -25.41 16.41
C PRO A 106 1.80 -25.37 16.37
N GLU A 107 1.12 -25.20 17.52
CA GLU A 107 -0.34 -25.14 17.58
C GLU A 107 -0.90 -23.92 16.81
N ALA A 108 -1.87 -24.16 15.93
CA ALA A 108 -2.45 -23.14 15.07
C ALA A 108 -2.96 -21.91 15.83
N ASN A 109 -3.67 -22.12 16.94
CA ASN A 109 -4.21 -21.03 17.77
C ASN A 109 -3.11 -20.17 18.39
N THR A 110 -2.03 -20.79 18.87
CA THR A 110 -0.87 -20.10 19.43
C THR A 110 -0.16 -19.30 18.34
N GLN A 111 0.00 -19.85 17.15
CA GLN A 111 0.60 -19.14 16.02
C GLN A 111 -0.23 -17.94 15.57
N ILE A 112 -1.56 -18.06 15.56
CA ILE A 112 -2.46 -16.92 15.27
C ILE A 112 -2.22 -15.78 16.28
N VAL A 113 -2.15 -16.09 17.58
CA VAL A 113 -1.88 -15.08 18.62
C VAL A 113 -0.51 -14.43 18.41
N ILE A 114 0.54 -15.23 18.14
CA ILE A 114 1.88 -14.71 17.85
C ILE A 114 1.86 -13.74 16.66
N LEU A 115 1.17 -14.09 15.56
CA LEU A 115 1.06 -13.24 14.38
C LEU A 115 0.29 -11.94 14.67
N PHE A 116 -0.77 -11.98 15.47
CA PHE A 116 -1.52 -10.79 15.87
C PHE A 116 -0.66 -9.84 16.70
N VAL A 117 0.05 -10.35 17.68
CA VAL A 117 0.99 -9.56 18.51
C VAL A 117 2.11 -8.99 17.64
N LEU A 118 2.70 -9.81 16.77
CA LEU A 118 3.75 -9.38 15.84
C LEU A 118 3.25 -8.28 14.91
N GLY A 119 2.03 -8.42 14.36
CA GLY A 119 1.43 -7.42 13.50
C GLY A 119 1.20 -6.09 14.21
N ILE A 120 0.66 -6.10 15.43
CA ILE A 120 0.44 -4.91 16.25
C ILE A 120 1.77 -4.21 16.55
N LEU A 121 2.78 -4.94 17.03
CA LEU A 121 4.11 -4.40 17.31
C LEU A 121 4.77 -3.85 16.03
N GLY A 122 4.68 -4.58 14.92
CA GLY A 122 5.17 -4.15 13.62
C GLY A 122 4.48 -2.87 13.12
N SER A 123 3.18 -2.73 13.38
CA SER A 123 2.40 -1.54 13.02
C SER A 123 2.75 -0.32 13.88
N ILE A 124 3.03 -0.50 15.17
CA ILE A 124 3.55 0.54 16.06
C ILE A 124 4.88 1.07 15.52
N ILE A 125 5.81 0.15 15.22
CA ILE A 125 7.13 0.49 14.68
C ILE A 125 7.00 1.19 13.33
N SER A 126 6.14 0.72 12.43
CA SER A 126 5.89 1.34 11.12
C SER A 126 5.26 2.73 11.25
N GLY A 127 4.37 2.94 12.24
CA GLY A 127 3.79 4.24 12.55
C GLY A 127 4.83 5.28 12.97
N VAL A 128 5.92 4.84 13.60
CA VAL A 128 7.07 5.71 13.94
C VAL A 128 8.02 5.88 12.75
N PHE A 129 8.31 4.80 12.03
CA PHE A 129 9.27 4.77 10.91
C PHE A 129 8.83 5.64 9.73
N ASN A 130 7.58 5.48 9.28
CA ASN A 130 7.11 6.06 8.01
C ASN A 130 7.21 7.61 7.98
N PRO A 131 6.75 8.35 9.01
CA PRO A 131 6.91 9.81 9.03
C PRO A 131 8.37 10.23 9.08
N ALA A 132 9.21 9.53 9.85
CA ALA A 132 10.63 9.82 9.96
C ALA A 132 11.35 9.63 8.62
N ALA A 133 11.14 8.50 7.94
CA ALA A 133 11.72 8.22 6.63
C ALA A 133 11.32 9.26 5.58
N GLY A 134 10.07 9.74 5.63
CA GLY A 134 9.55 10.74 4.68
C GLY A 134 10.24 12.09 4.75
N VAL A 135 10.80 12.47 5.90
CA VAL A 135 11.47 13.77 6.07
C VAL A 135 13.00 13.71 5.97
N LEU A 136 13.61 12.53 5.89
CA LEU A 136 15.07 12.39 5.86
C LEU A 136 15.69 12.94 4.56
N LEU A 137 15.05 12.72 3.42
CA LEU A 137 15.62 12.98 2.10
C LEU A 137 16.09 14.45 1.91
N PRO A 138 15.32 15.49 2.28
CA PRO A 138 15.78 16.88 2.19
C PRO A 138 16.97 17.22 3.08
N HIS A 139 17.25 16.43 4.13
CA HIS A 139 18.38 16.66 5.04
C HIS A 139 19.69 16.06 4.54
N ILE A 140 19.65 15.11 3.60
CA ILE A 140 20.83 14.40 3.10
C ILE A 140 21.15 14.69 1.65
N VAL A 141 20.26 15.35 0.91
CA VAL A 141 20.39 15.67 -0.51
C VAL A 141 20.27 17.17 -0.71
N GLU A 142 21.15 17.74 -1.55
CA GLU A 142 21.11 19.15 -1.94
C GLU A 142 19.76 19.48 -2.62
N GLU A 143 19.20 20.66 -2.38
CA GLU A 143 17.90 21.09 -2.89
C GLU A 143 17.78 20.92 -4.41
N GLN A 144 18.84 21.23 -5.15
CA GLN A 144 18.92 21.11 -6.62
C GLN A 144 18.78 19.65 -7.10
N LYS A 145 19.13 18.66 -6.27
CA LYS A 145 19.10 17.22 -6.60
C LYS A 145 17.89 16.49 -6.03
N LEU A 146 17.03 17.17 -5.26
CA LEU A 146 15.84 16.56 -4.65
C LEU A 146 14.88 15.98 -5.69
N GLN A 147 14.69 16.65 -6.83
CA GLN A 147 13.87 16.14 -7.92
C GLN A 147 14.42 14.82 -8.46
N GLN A 148 15.74 14.74 -8.67
CA GLN A 148 16.38 13.51 -9.13
C GLN A 148 16.27 12.39 -8.08
N ALA A 149 16.48 12.69 -6.80
CA ALA A 149 16.33 11.74 -5.72
C ALA A 149 14.90 11.17 -5.64
N ASN A 150 13.89 12.04 -5.69
CA ASN A 150 12.48 11.62 -5.70
C ASN A 150 12.13 10.76 -6.93
N SER A 151 12.71 11.05 -8.10
CA SER A 151 12.54 10.22 -9.29
C SER A 151 13.06 8.79 -9.09
N TYR A 152 14.22 8.64 -8.45
CA TYR A 152 14.74 7.31 -8.12
C TYR A 152 13.86 6.57 -7.12
N PHE A 153 13.33 7.25 -6.09
CA PHE A 153 12.37 6.65 -5.16
C PHE A 153 11.08 6.21 -5.87
N SER A 154 10.60 7.00 -6.83
CA SER A 154 9.43 6.63 -7.64
C SER A 154 9.68 5.39 -8.48
N ILE A 155 10.86 5.28 -9.12
CA ILE A 155 11.28 4.08 -9.85
C ILE A 155 11.35 2.88 -8.89
N LYS A 156 11.96 3.05 -7.70
CA LYS A 156 12.02 2.01 -6.67
C LYS A 156 10.63 1.50 -6.29
N HIS A 157 9.68 2.39 -6.02
CA HIS A 157 8.30 2.01 -5.69
C HIS A 157 7.61 1.24 -6.83
N SER A 158 7.79 1.67 -8.07
CA SER A 158 7.24 0.96 -9.24
C SER A 158 7.84 -0.43 -9.41
N LEU A 159 9.16 -0.55 -9.25
CA LEU A 159 9.85 -1.85 -9.29
C LEU A 159 9.37 -2.78 -8.16
N ASN A 160 9.25 -2.27 -6.93
CA ASN A 160 8.76 -3.05 -5.81
C ASN A 160 7.31 -3.52 -6.03
N GLY A 161 6.46 -2.69 -6.62
CA GLY A 161 5.07 -3.05 -6.93
C GLY A 161 4.94 -4.21 -7.91
N ILE A 162 5.92 -4.44 -8.78
CA ILE A 162 5.91 -5.52 -9.78
C ILE A 162 6.83 -6.65 -9.32
N VAL A 163 8.14 -6.37 -9.22
CA VAL A 163 9.16 -7.39 -8.93
C VAL A 163 9.06 -7.88 -7.50
N GLY A 164 8.80 -6.99 -6.54
CA GLY A 164 8.67 -7.35 -5.12
C GLY A 164 7.51 -8.29 -4.86
N VAL A 165 6.35 -8.06 -5.50
CA VAL A 165 5.18 -8.93 -5.35
C VAL A 165 5.37 -10.28 -6.06
N MET A 166 6.02 -10.31 -7.22
CA MET A 166 6.40 -11.58 -7.87
C MET A 166 7.35 -12.39 -6.98
N LEU A 167 8.38 -11.72 -6.45
CA LEU A 167 9.35 -12.35 -5.55
C LEU A 167 8.66 -12.90 -4.29
N ALA A 168 7.69 -12.17 -3.74
CA ALA A 168 6.92 -12.61 -2.58
C ALA A 168 6.15 -13.90 -2.87
N GLY A 169 5.45 -14.00 -4.00
CA GLY A 169 4.75 -15.22 -4.40
C GLY A 169 5.68 -16.40 -4.64
N ILE A 170 6.80 -16.19 -5.36
CA ILE A 170 7.79 -17.24 -5.64
C ILE A 170 8.40 -17.77 -4.34
N LEU A 171 8.85 -16.86 -3.45
CA LEU A 171 9.49 -17.26 -2.20
C LEU A 171 8.51 -17.92 -1.24
N TYR A 172 7.26 -17.44 -1.19
CA TYR A 172 6.21 -18.06 -0.38
C TYR A 172 5.88 -19.49 -0.88
N ALA A 173 5.82 -19.69 -2.18
CA ALA A 173 5.55 -21.02 -2.77
C ALA A 173 6.74 -21.99 -2.64
N ALA A 174 7.99 -21.47 -2.64
CA ALA A 174 9.20 -22.29 -2.66
C ALA A 174 9.76 -22.61 -1.28
N LEU A 175 9.49 -21.78 -0.25
CA LEU A 175 10.14 -21.87 1.04
C LEU A 175 9.15 -22.18 2.17
N PRO A 176 9.57 -22.96 3.19
CA PRO A 176 8.80 -23.07 4.42
C PRO A 176 8.59 -21.69 5.08
N ILE A 177 7.42 -21.47 5.67
CA ILE A 177 7.03 -20.17 6.24
C ILE A 177 8.04 -19.61 7.26
N HIS A 178 8.60 -20.48 8.10
CA HIS A 178 9.60 -20.09 9.09
C HIS A 178 10.89 -19.57 8.45
N THR A 179 11.36 -20.24 7.38
CA THR A 179 12.52 -19.80 6.60
C THR A 179 12.26 -18.43 5.97
N LEU A 180 11.07 -18.25 5.41
CA LEU A 180 10.67 -16.97 4.81
C LEU A 180 10.66 -15.84 5.85
N PHE A 181 10.12 -16.07 7.05
CA PHE A 181 10.13 -15.08 8.12
C PHE A 181 11.53 -14.75 8.64
N PHE A 182 12.44 -15.73 8.71
CA PHE A 182 13.86 -15.46 8.99
C PHE A 182 14.51 -14.56 7.91
N ILE A 183 14.24 -14.82 6.64
CA ILE A 183 14.72 -13.96 5.54
C ILE A 183 14.14 -12.54 5.67
N ILE A 184 12.86 -12.40 5.96
CA ILE A 184 12.20 -11.11 6.18
C ILE A 184 12.86 -10.35 7.35
N GLY A 185 13.06 -11.02 8.48
CA GLY A 185 13.75 -10.45 9.63
C GLY A 185 15.18 -9.99 9.29
N ALA A 186 15.92 -10.81 8.52
CA ALA A 186 17.26 -10.48 8.05
C ALA A 186 17.27 -9.26 7.11
N CYS A 187 16.26 -9.10 6.25
CA CYS A 187 16.11 -7.91 5.40
C CYS A 187 16.00 -6.63 6.24
N PHE A 188 15.18 -6.62 7.28
CA PHE A 188 15.06 -5.46 8.18
C PHE A 188 16.37 -5.20 8.94
N ILE A 189 17.04 -6.22 9.43
CA ILE A 189 18.34 -6.06 10.09
C ILE A 189 19.40 -5.51 9.11
N ALA A 190 19.45 -6.02 7.89
CA ALA A 190 20.38 -5.54 6.85
C ALA A 190 20.11 -4.06 6.48
N SER A 191 18.84 -3.66 6.39
CA SER A 191 18.44 -2.27 6.22
C SER A 191 18.93 -1.41 7.39
N GLY A 192 18.67 -1.83 8.63
CA GLY A 192 19.12 -1.13 9.82
C GLY A 192 20.66 -0.95 9.85
N ILE A 193 21.44 -1.99 9.48
CA ILE A 193 22.90 -1.90 9.37
C ILE A 193 23.32 -0.85 8.33
N SER A 194 22.65 -0.80 7.17
CA SER A 194 22.91 0.23 6.16
C SER A 194 22.65 1.63 6.72
N GLU A 195 21.54 1.81 7.42
CA GLU A 195 21.10 3.10 7.97
C GLU A 195 21.98 3.62 9.13
N THR A 196 22.63 2.72 9.91
CA THR A 196 23.59 3.14 10.94
C THR A 196 24.77 3.93 10.37
N GLN A 197 25.08 3.77 9.08
CA GLN A 197 26.19 4.43 8.41
C GLN A 197 25.82 5.81 7.85
N ILE A 198 24.55 6.23 7.95
CA ILE A 198 24.07 7.54 7.50
C ILE A 198 24.63 8.61 8.43
N ARG A 199 25.31 9.59 7.85
CA ARG A 199 25.89 10.72 8.58
C ARG A 199 25.24 12.02 8.11
N TYR A 200 24.47 12.66 8.98
CA TYR A 200 23.98 14.02 8.78
C TYR A 200 23.89 14.73 10.12
N GLU A 201 24.03 16.04 10.09
CA GLU A 201 23.90 16.87 11.28
C GLU A 201 22.40 17.08 11.57
N HIS A 202 21.97 16.58 12.70
CA HIS A 202 20.59 16.78 13.15
C HIS A 202 20.46 18.15 13.79
N THR A 203 19.68 19.03 13.18
CA THR A 203 19.27 20.29 13.77
C THR A 203 17.85 20.13 14.35
N PRO A 204 17.70 19.98 15.67
CA PRO A 204 16.38 19.86 16.28
C PRO A 204 15.51 21.06 15.95
N SER A 205 14.28 20.85 15.55
CA SER A 205 13.32 21.93 15.36
C SER A 205 13.12 22.66 16.69
N LYS A 206 13.26 23.99 16.69
CA LYS A 206 13.13 24.84 17.89
C LYS A 206 11.69 24.97 18.41
N GLY A 207 10.71 24.34 17.76
CA GLY A 207 9.30 24.40 18.15
C GLY A 207 8.92 23.33 19.18
N GLN A 208 7.99 23.67 20.10
CA GLN A 208 7.34 22.67 20.95
C GLN A 208 6.30 21.90 20.13
N LEU A 209 6.74 20.92 19.30
CA LEU A 209 5.82 19.99 18.67
C LEU A 209 5.35 19.00 19.75
N THR A 210 4.23 19.30 20.35
CA THR A 210 3.48 18.40 21.23
C THR A 210 2.42 17.69 20.38
N LEU A 211 1.97 16.53 20.80
CA LEU A 211 0.82 15.85 20.18
C LEU A 211 -0.37 16.81 19.98
N ARG A 212 -0.51 17.78 20.90
CA ARG A 212 -1.49 18.87 20.84
C ARG A 212 -1.26 19.81 19.65
N VAL A 213 -0.01 20.10 19.30
CA VAL A 213 0.32 20.94 18.14
C VAL A 213 0.03 20.17 16.84
N ALA A 214 0.40 18.88 16.76
CA ALA A 214 0.06 18.04 15.62
C ALA A 214 -1.46 17.91 15.41
N LEU A 215 -2.23 17.73 16.49
CA LEU A 215 -3.70 17.71 16.44
C LEU A 215 -4.28 19.09 16.05
N ASN A 216 -3.69 20.18 16.51
CA ASN A 216 -4.10 21.52 16.08
C ASN A 216 -3.79 21.75 14.60
N ASP A 217 -2.61 21.33 14.13
CA ASP A 217 -2.24 21.40 12.72
C ASP A 217 -3.19 20.59 11.83
N MET A 218 -3.61 19.40 12.28
CA MET A 218 -4.65 18.63 11.61
C MET A 218 -6.00 19.36 11.60
N ARG A 219 -6.39 19.96 12.72
CA ARG A 219 -7.62 20.76 12.82
C ARG A 219 -7.58 21.97 11.89
N ASP A 220 -6.46 22.67 11.82
CA ASP A 220 -6.27 23.81 10.93
C ASP A 220 -6.31 23.40 9.46
N GLY A 221 -5.67 22.28 9.12
CA GLY A 221 -5.76 21.70 7.79
C GLY A 221 -7.18 21.28 7.42
N LEU A 222 -7.93 20.64 8.34
CA LEU A 222 -9.35 20.31 8.15
C LEU A 222 -10.22 21.56 7.96
N ASN A 223 -9.98 22.61 8.75
CA ASN A 223 -10.69 23.89 8.61
C ASN A 223 -10.39 24.55 7.25
N TYR A 224 -9.13 24.49 6.81
CA TYR A 224 -8.75 24.96 5.46
C TYR A 224 -9.45 24.15 4.38
N LEU A 225 -9.50 22.80 4.49
CA LEU A 225 -10.20 21.93 3.54
C LEU A 225 -11.70 22.25 3.45
N LYS A 226 -12.34 22.62 4.56
CA LYS A 226 -13.77 23.05 4.56
C LYS A 226 -14.00 24.29 3.72
N THR A 227 -13.00 25.17 3.55
CA THR A 227 -13.10 26.35 2.68
C THR A 227 -12.98 26.00 1.20
N LYS A 228 -12.34 24.87 0.87
CA LYS A 228 -12.10 24.38 -0.51
C LYS A 228 -13.02 23.20 -0.82
N LYS A 229 -14.30 23.48 -1.14
CA LYS A 229 -15.33 22.45 -1.37
C LYS A 229 -14.93 21.39 -2.39
N SER A 230 -14.21 21.78 -3.44
CA SER A 230 -13.74 20.86 -4.48
C SER A 230 -12.71 19.84 -3.94
N VAL A 231 -11.77 20.29 -3.08
CA VAL A 231 -10.79 19.40 -2.44
C VAL A 231 -11.47 18.46 -1.44
N LEU A 232 -12.47 18.96 -0.71
CA LEU A 232 -13.26 18.15 0.21
C LEU A 232 -14.06 17.06 -0.53
N ALA A 233 -14.61 17.37 -1.70
CA ALA A 233 -15.30 16.40 -2.55
C ALA A 233 -14.35 15.32 -3.08
N LEU A 234 -13.10 15.68 -3.45
CA LEU A 234 -12.06 14.71 -3.80
C LEU A 234 -11.70 13.80 -2.62
N LEU A 235 -11.50 14.36 -1.43
CA LEU A 235 -11.22 13.59 -0.22
C LEU A 235 -12.33 12.57 0.05
N GLY A 236 -13.59 13.00 -0.02
CA GLY A 236 -14.74 12.11 0.12
C GLY A 236 -14.73 10.97 -0.91
N SER A 237 -14.46 11.30 -2.17
CA SER A 237 -14.36 10.28 -3.23
C SER A 237 -13.22 9.29 -2.97
N LEU A 238 -12.04 9.76 -2.54
CA LEU A 238 -10.90 8.90 -2.21
C LEU A 238 -11.19 7.98 -1.02
N LEU A 239 -11.90 8.46 0.00
CA LEU A 239 -12.37 7.66 1.13
C LEU A 239 -13.21 6.47 0.65
N PHE A 240 -14.22 6.73 -0.18
CA PHE A 240 -15.10 5.69 -0.73
C PHE A 240 -14.35 4.74 -1.67
N ILE A 241 -13.46 5.26 -2.52
CA ILE A 241 -12.62 4.45 -3.39
C ILE A 241 -11.79 3.47 -2.56
N ASN A 242 -11.06 3.96 -1.55
CA ASN A 242 -10.22 3.09 -0.72
C ASN A 242 -11.04 2.10 0.12
N PHE A 243 -12.22 2.50 0.60
CA PHE A 243 -13.12 1.64 1.37
C PHE A 243 -13.55 0.39 0.56
N PHE A 244 -13.90 0.56 -0.73
CA PHE A 244 -14.33 -0.56 -1.56
C PHE A 244 -13.18 -1.25 -2.32
N PHE A 245 -12.05 -0.56 -2.53
CA PHE A 245 -10.90 -1.09 -3.25
C PHE A 245 -9.97 -1.93 -2.37
N SER A 246 -9.67 -1.46 -1.15
CA SER A 246 -8.72 -2.13 -0.24
C SER A 246 -9.09 -3.59 0.02
N PRO A 247 -10.36 -3.96 0.28
CA PRO A 247 -10.77 -5.34 0.48
C PRO A 247 -10.50 -6.28 -0.69
N LEU A 248 -10.50 -5.77 -1.91
CA LEU A 248 -10.25 -6.60 -3.10
C LEU A 248 -8.81 -7.14 -3.11
N GLY A 249 -7.83 -6.27 -2.84
CA GLY A 249 -6.43 -6.67 -2.82
C GLY A 249 -6.04 -7.46 -1.57
N SER A 250 -6.48 -6.99 -0.39
CA SER A 250 -6.00 -7.51 0.89
C SER A 250 -6.80 -8.68 1.47
N ASN A 251 -8.10 -8.78 1.15
CA ASN A 251 -8.98 -9.82 1.66
C ASN A 251 -9.42 -10.80 0.56
N PHE A 252 -10.02 -10.29 -0.53
CA PHE A 252 -10.59 -11.13 -1.59
C PHE A 252 -9.53 -11.97 -2.31
N ILE A 253 -8.43 -11.36 -2.80
CA ILE A 253 -7.43 -12.11 -3.59
C ILE A 253 -6.82 -13.26 -2.79
N PRO A 254 -6.31 -13.09 -1.55
CA PRO A 254 -5.79 -14.21 -0.78
C PRO A 254 -6.85 -15.28 -0.48
N TYR A 255 -8.07 -14.87 -0.15
CA TYR A 255 -9.17 -15.81 0.14
C TYR A 255 -9.56 -16.60 -1.11
N PHE A 256 -9.81 -15.93 -2.24
CA PHE A 256 -10.12 -16.54 -3.53
C PHE A 256 -9.04 -17.57 -3.97
N VAL A 257 -7.78 -17.20 -3.81
CA VAL A 257 -6.66 -18.10 -4.12
C VAL A 257 -6.67 -19.37 -3.25
N ARG A 258 -6.96 -19.21 -1.97
CA ARG A 258 -6.96 -20.31 -1.00
C ARG A 258 -8.21 -21.18 -1.04
N THR A 259 -9.36 -20.63 -1.41
CA THR A 259 -10.64 -21.37 -1.44
C THR A 259 -10.96 -21.88 -2.84
N ASP A 260 -10.93 -21.00 -3.83
CA ASP A 260 -11.46 -21.32 -5.16
C ASP A 260 -10.38 -21.91 -6.07
N ILE A 261 -9.16 -21.33 -6.12
CA ILE A 261 -8.07 -21.86 -6.95
C ILE A 261 -7.50 -23.14 -6.32
N ALA A 262 -7.15 -23.10 -5.02
CA ALA A 262 -6.56 -24.27 -4.36
C ALA A 262 -7.58 -25.43 -4.17
N GLY A 263 -8.87 -25.12 -4.09
CA GLY A 263 -9.95 -26.11 -4.03
C GLY A 263 -10.33 -26.71 -5.38
N ALA A 264 -9.92 -26.10 -6.50
CA ALA A 264 -10.17 -26.62 -7.83
C ALA A 264 -9.23 -27.78 -8.15
N GLY A 265 -9.76 -28.86 -8.70
CA GLY A 265 -8.96 -30.03 -9.10
C GLY A 265 -7.96 -29.74 -10.22
N SER A 266 -8.24 -28.75 -11.07
CA SER A 266 -7.34 -28.21 -12.09
C SER A 266 -7.69 -26.75 -12.37
N TYR A 267 -6.67 -25.93 -12.65
CA TYR A 267 -6.81 -24.53 -13.01
C TYR A 267 -5.79 -24.14 -14.09
N LEU A 268 -5.94 -22.95 -14.64
CA LEU A 268 -5.08 -22.46 -15.72
C LEU A 268 -3.61 -22.45 -15.28
N LEU A 269 -2.73 -23.12 -16.04
CA LEU A 269 -1.30 -23.25 -15.76
C LEU A 269 -0.96 -23.93 -14.41
N ASP A 270 -1.81 -24.83 -13.92
CA ASP A 270 -1.62 -25.56 -12.65
C ASP A 270 -0.29 -26.32 -12.54
N LYS A 271 0.29 -26.71 -13.67
CA LYS A 271 1.62 -27.36 -13.74
C LYS A 271 2.79 -26.41 -13.55
N ILE A 272 2.58 -25.09 -13.68
CA ILE A 272 3.62 -24.07 -13.67
C ILE A 272 3.42 -23.08 -12.50
N LEU A 273 2.18 -22.69 -12.23
CA LEU A 273 1.81 -21.71 -11.22
C LEU A 273 1.11 -22.39 -10.05
N THR A 274 1.64 -22.22 -8.86
CA THR A 274 0.89 -22.57 -7.63
C THR A 274 -0.27 -21.59 -7.42
N PRO A 275 -1.30 -21.96 -6.62
CA PRO A 275 -2.41 -21.04 -6.33
C PRO A 275 -1.94 -19.66 -5.86
N GLU A 276 -0.96 -19.61 -4.96
CA GLU A 276 -0.43 -18.35 -4.39
C GLU A 276 0.27 -17.48 -5.45
N LEU A 277 0.91 -18.08 -6.47
CA LEU A 277 1.51 -17.35 -7.59
C LEU A 277 0.47 -16.62 -8.43
N TRP A 278 -0.78 -17.10 -8.49
CA TRP A 278 -1.86 -16.38 -9.14
C TRP A 278 -2.15 -15.02 -8.48
N SER A 279 -2.03 -14.93 -7.15
CA SER A 279 -2.10 -13.62 -6.47
C SER A 279 -1.04 -12.66 -6.99
N SER A 280 0.18 -13.14 -7.19
CA SER A 280 1.26 -12.31 -7.76
C SER A 280 0.98 -11.91 -9.20
N VAL A 281 0.49 -12.82 -10.04
CA VAL A 281 0.10 -12.53 -11.43
C VAL A 281 -0.96 -11.42 -11.49
N ILE A 282 -2.00 -11.52 -10.68
CA ILE A 282 -3.08 -10.50 -10.60
C ILE A 282 -2.50 -9.14 -10.22
N ASN A 283 -1.65 -9.07 -9.19
CA ASN A 283 -1.04 -7.82 -8.74
C ASN A 283 -0.06 -7.25 -9.77
N VAL A 284 0.70 -8.10 -10.47
CA VAL A 284 1.58 -7.69 -11.59
C VAL A 284 0.78 -7.10 -12.74
N CYS A 285 -0.38 -7.67 -13.08
CA CYS A 285 -1.28 -7.08 -14.08
C CYS A 285 -1.70 -5.65 -13.70
N ILE A 286 -2.06 -5.41 -12.43
CA ILE A 286 -2.35 -4.05 -11.92
C ILE A 286 -1.12 -3.15 -12.06
N GLY A 287 0.07 -3.62 -11.69
CA GLY A 287 1.32 -2.88 -11.78
C GLY A 287 1.67 -2.48 -13.22
N ILE A 288 1.63 -3.44 -14.15
CA ILE A 288 1.88 -3.20 -15.58
C ILE A 288 0.85 -2.22 -16.14
N GLY A 289 -0.43 -2.39 -15.82
CA GLY A 289 -1.49 -1.46 -16.19
C GLY A 289 -1.22 -0.04 -15.70
N SER A 290 -0.80 0.11 -14.44
CA SER A 290 -0.48 1.41 -13.86
C SER A 290 0.71 2.09 -14.54
N LEU A 291 1.77 1.34 -14.86
CA LEU A 291 2.90 1.87 -15.63
C LEU A 291 2.49 2.29 -17.04
N ALA A 292 1.73 1.45 -17.74
CA ALA A 292 1.22 1.77 -19.08
C ALA A 292 0.32 3.02 -19.04
N GLY A 293 -0.57 3.12 -18.06
CA GLY A 293 -1.44 4.27 -17.85
C GLY A 293 -0.66 5.56 -17.60
N ALA A 294 0.37 5.51 -16.77
CA ALA A 294 1.24 6.65 -16.49
C ALA A 294 2.05 7.06 -17.73
N ALA A 295 2.57 6.08 -18.50
CA ALA A 295 3.30 6.33 -19.74
C ALA A 295 2.40 7.00 -20.80
N ILE A 296 1.16 6.53 -20.96
CA ILE A 296 0.19 7.17 -21.87
C ILE A 296 -0.10 8.60 -21.41
N LEU A 297 -0.27 8.81 -20.10
CA LEU A 297 -0.58 10.14 -19.56
C LEU A 297 0.59 11.12 -19.75
N SER A 298 1.83 10.66 -19.67
CA SER A 298 3.02 11.50 -19.84
C SER A 298 3.15 12.10 -21.25
N THR A 299 2.53 11.47 -22.26
CA THR A 299 2.53 11.96 -23.67
C THR A 299 1.34 12.89 -23.95
N ARG A 300 0.39 13.03 -23.01
CA ARG A 300 -0.80 13.87 -23.19
C ARG A 300 -0.63 15.24 -22.53
N LYS A 301 -1.35 16.23 -23.05
CA LYS A 301 -1.44 17.55 -22.39
C LYS A 301 -2.08 17.40 -21.01
N PRO A 302 -1.66 18.21 -20.01
CA PRO A 302 -2.27 18.21 -18.69
C PRO A 302 -3.79 18.37 -18.78
N THR A 303 -4.51 17.55 -18.02
CA THR A 303 -5.97 17.57 -18.00
C THR A 303 -6.46 18.83 -17.29
N GLU A 304 -7.24 19.66 -17.99
CA GLU A 304 -7.83 20.87 -17.42
C GLU A 304 -9.02 20.57 -16.49
N LYS A 305 -9.68 19.42 -16.69
CA LYS A 305 -10.87 18.98 -15.95
C LYS A 305 -10.59 17.71 -15.15
N CYS A 306 -9.85 17.84 -14.06
CA CYS A 306 -9.49 16.71 -13.20
C CYS A 306 -10.70 15.92 -12.71
N GLY A 307 -11.72 16.60 -12.20
CA GLY A 307 -12.91 15.96 -11.65
C GLY A 307 -13.70 15.14 -12.68
N HIS A 308 -13.78 15.60 -13.93
CA HIS A 308 -14.41 14.84 -15.02
C HIS A 308 -13.62 13.57 -15.32
N THR A 309 -12.27 13.66 -15.41
CA THR A 309 -11.40 12.50 -15.65
C THR A 309 -11.56 11.47 -14.54
N VAL A 310 -11.55 11.88 -13.27
CA VAL A 310 -11.77 11.00 -12.13
C VAL A 310 -13.15 10.32 -12.20
N ALA A 311 -14.20 11.07 -12.53
CA ALA A 311 -15.55 10.53 -12.63
C ALA A 311 -15.67 9.48 -13.75
N VAL A 312 -15.08 9.73 -14.92
CA VAL A 312 -15.03 8.76 -16.03
C VAL A 312 -14.27 7.50 -15.64
N CYS A 313 -13.09 7.64 -15.01
CA CYS A 313 -12.32 6.50 -14.54
C CYS A 313 -13.10 5.67 -13.52
N LEU A 314 -13.85 6.32 -12.61
CA LEU A 314 -14.71 5.63 -11.65
C LEU A 314 -15.84 4.85 -12.33
N CYS A 315 -16.43 5.39 -13.40
CA CYS A 315 -17.43 4.66 -14.19
C CYS A 315 -16.83 3.41 -14.85
N VAL A 316 -15.62 3.51 -15.41
CA VAL A 316 -14.92 2.37 -15.98
C VAL A 316 -14.61 1.33 -14.91
N ILE A 317 -14.12 1.74 -13.74
CA ILE A 317 -13.86 0.83 -12.60
C ILE A 317 -15.18 0.17 -12.15
N ALA A 318 -16.26 0.91 -12.02
CA ALA A 318 -17.56 0.35 -11.66
C ALA A 318 -18.02 -0.72 -12.67
N ALA A 319 -17.91 -0.44 -13.96
CA ALA A 319 -18.24 -1.40 -15.03
C ALA A 319 -17.36 -2.65 -14.96
N LEU A 320 -16.05 -2.50 -14.73
CA LEU A 320 -15.12 -3.62 -14.53
C LEU A 320 -15.49 -4.45 -13.30
N MET A 321 -15.87 -3.81 -12.18
CA MET A 321 -16.24 -4.53 -10.97
C MET A 321 -17.57 -5.28 -11.15
N ILE A 322 -18.54 -4.67 -11.80
CA ILE A 322 -19.83 -5.33 -12.13
C ILE A 322 -19.56 -6.54 -13.04
N SER A 323 -18.76 -6.35 -14.10
CA SER A 323 -18.44 -7.47 -15.01
C SER A 323 -17.68 -8.59 -14.29
N SER A 324 -16.72 -8.24 -13.41
CA SER A 324 -15.99 -9.23 -12.61
C SER A 324 -16.92 -10.00 -11.66
N ALA A 325 -17.86 -9.33 -11.00
CA ALA A 325 -18.83 -9.97 -10.11
C ALA A 325 -19.78 -10.91 -10.89
N LEU A 326 -20.26 -10.48 -12.05
CA LEU A 326 -21.14 -11.28 -12.92
C LEU A 326 -20.40 -12.48 -13.50
N ILE A 327 -19.16 -12.28 -13.99
CA ILE A 327 -18.35 -13.38 -14.54
C ILE A 327 -18.05 -14.38 -13.44
N TYR A 328 -17.65 -13.91 -12.22
CA TYR A 328 -17.41 -14.80 -11.09
C TYR A 328 -18.66 -15.66 -10.78
N TRP A 329 -19.81 -15.03 -10.62
CA TRP A 329 -21.05 -15.73 -10.33
C TRP A 329 -21.44 -16.74 -11.40
N LEU A 330 -21.31 -16.38 -12.69
CA LEU A 330 -21.66 -17.28 -13.81
C LEU A 330 -20.66 -18.41 -14.00
N THR A 331 -19.36 -18.18 -13.76
CA THR A 331 -18.30 -19.14 -14.12
C THR A 331 -17.78 -19.94 -12.94
N VAL A 332 -17.77 -19.37 -11.72
CA VAL A 332 -17.27 -20.05 -10.53
C VAL A 332 -18.44 -20.64 -9.72
N ASP A 333 -19.44 -19.84 -9.39
CA ASP A 333 -20.57 -20.31 -8.55
C ASP A 333 -21.52 -21.25 -9.31
N LEU A 334 -21.81 -20.95 -10.58
CA LEU A 334 -22.79 -21.73 -11.38
C LEU A 334 -22.15 -22.67 -12.39
N GLY A 335 -20.94 -22.39 -12.88
CA GLY A 335 -20.48 -22.95 -14.15
C GLY A 335 -19.22 -23.83 -14.11
N ASN A 336 -18.52 -24.00 -12.99
CA ASN A 336 -17.24 -24.73 -12.92
C ASN A 336 -16.19 -24.31 -13.97
N ALA A 337 -16.20 -23.03 -14.38
CA ALA A 337 -15.31 -22.46 -15.40
C ALA A 337 -14.33 -21.43 -14.82
N LEU A 338 -13.61 -21.80 -13.74
CA LEU A 338 -12.64 -20.97 -13.02
C LEU A 338 -11.61 -20.31 -13.96
N ASN A 339 -11.15 -21.04 -14.99
CA ASN A 339 -10.16 -20.53 -15.94
C ASN A 339 -10.64 -19.29 -16.71
N VAL A 340 -11.93 -19.24 -17.04
CA VAL A 340 -12.53 -18.05 -17.71
C VAL A 340 -12.49 -16.85 -16.79
N PHE A 341 -12.83 -17.04 -15.50
CA PHE A 341 -12.74 -15.99 -14.51
C PHE A 341 -11.29 -15.51 -14.34
N LEU A 342 -10.32 -16.41 -14.20
CA LEU A 342 -8.91 -16.07 -14.03
C LEU A 342 -8.40 -15.16 -15.17
N ILE A 343 -8.72 -15.51 -16.42
CA ILE A 343 -8.31 -14.72 -17.59
C ILE A 343 -9.02 -13.37 -17.59
N ALA A 344 -10.34 -13.35 -17.42
CA ALA A 344 -11.13 -12.14 -17.46
C ALA A 344 -10.76 -11.17 -16.31
N PHE A 345 -10.58 -11.70 -15.10
CA PHE A 345 -10.20 -10.93 -13.94
C PHE A 345 -8.79 -10.33 -14.06
N SER A 346 -7.81 -11.11 -14.54
CA SER A 346 -6.45 -10.64 -14.79
C SER A 346 -6.41 -9.53 -15.85
N ALA A 347 -7.17 -9.69 -16.95
CA ALA A 347 -7.32 -8.65 -17.96
C ALA A 347 -8.01 -7.38 -17.38
N GLY A 348 -9.05 -7.56 -16.57
CA GLY A 348 -9.71 -6.48 -15.84
C GLY A 348 -8.76 -5.75 -14.90
N CYS A 349 -7.90 -6.46 -14.18
CA CYS A 349 -6.88 -5.91 -13.29
C CYS A 349 -5.82 -5.06 -14.04
N LEU A 350 -5.48 -5.43 -15.27
CA LEU A 350 -4.61 -4.61 -16.11
C LEU A 350 -5.27 -3.27 -16.45
N VAL A 351 -6.54 -3.28 -16.87
CA VAL A 351 -7.29 -2.04 -17.14
C VAL A 351 -7.48 -1.23 -15.86
N LEU A 352 -7.75 -1.89 -14.74
CA LEU A 352 -7.86 -1.26 -13.41
C LEU A 352 -6.57 -0.51 -13.05
N GLY A 353 -5.40 -1.09 -13.30
CA GLY A 353 -4.11 -0.42 -13.12
C GLY A 353 -4.00 0.87 -13.92
N VAL A 354 -4.41 0.87 -15.20
CA VAL A 354 -4.45 2.10 -16.03
C VAL A 354 -5.35 3.15 -15.38
N MET A 355 -6.55 2.78 -14.91
CA MET A 355 -7.48 3.71 -14.28
C MET A 355 -6.92 4.28 -12.98
N ILE A 356 -6.23 3.50 -12.16
CA ILE A 356 -5.54 3.96 -10.95
C ILE A 356 -4.54 5.07 -11.27
N ALA A 357 -3.70 4.89 -12.29
CA ALA A 357 -2.75 5.91 -12.71
C ALA A 357 -3.47 7.19 -13.20
N TRP A 358 -4.57 7.03 -13.96
CA TRP A 358 -5.36 8.14 -14.49
C TRP A 358 -6.19 8.87 -13.43
N ILE A 359 -6.39 8.28 -12.26
CA ILE A 359 -6.97 8.95 -11.08
C ILE A 359 -5.88 9.67 -10.29
N ASN A 360 -4.79 8.98 -9.95
CA ASN A 360 -3.78 9.50 -9.02
C ASN A 360 -2.97 10.67 -9.58
N VAL A 361 -2.56 10.60 -10.85
CA VAL A 361 -1.70 11.64 -11.45
C VAL A 361 -2.44 12.99 -11.59
N PRO A 362 -3.66 13.07 -12.15
CA PRO A 362 -4.40 14.33 -12.19
C PRO A 362 -4.75 14.88 -10.81
N ILE A 363 -5.12 14.02 -9.85
CA ILE A 363 -5.41 14.46 -8.47
C ILE A 363 -4.18 15.12 -7.86
N SER A 364 -3.02 14.47 -7.91
CA SER A 364 -1.76 15.01 -7.36
C SER A 364 -1.40 16.35 -8.00
N THR A 365 -1.50 16.46 -9.33
CA THR A 365 -1.20 17.70 -10.07
C THR A 365 -2.18 18.82 -9.70
N THR A 366 -3.48 18.49 -9.60
CA THR A 366 -4.52 19.47 -9.26
C THR A 366 -4.37 19.97 -7.82
N MET A 367 -4.02 19.07 -6.88
CA MET A 367 -3.72 19.46 -5.50
C MET A 367 -2.58 20.48 -5.42
N MET A 368 -1.49 20.25 -6.17
CA MET A 368 -0.36 21.19 -6.22
C MET A 368 -0.72 22.57 -6.83
N ARG A 369 -1.79 22.64 -7.64
CA ARG A 369 -2.27 23.88 -8.26
C ARG A 369 -3.26 24.66 -7.41
N ILE A 370 -4.15 23.97 -6.65
CA ILE A 370 -5.28 24.59 -5.94
C ILE A 370 -4.94 24.92 -4.49
N VAL A 371 -4.06 24.11 -3.87
CA VAL A 371 -3.70 24.26 -2.48
C VAL A 371 -2.52 25.22 -2.33
N ASP A 372 -2.62 26.16 -1.40
CA ASP A 372 -1.55 27.11 -1.10
C ASP A 372 -0.30 26.34 -0.64
N ARG A 373 0.88 26.78 -1.11
CA ARG A 373 2.15 26.05 -0.87
C ARG A 373 2.46 25.82 0.60
N ASP A 374 2.14 26.79 1.46
CA ASP A 374 2.32 26.73 2.92
C ASP A 374 1.36 25.75 3.61
N LYS A 375 0.24 25.38 2.96
CA LYS A 375 -0.76 24.42 3.46
C LYS A 375 -0.68 23.04 2.81
N LEU A 376 0.09 22.89 1.71
CA LEU A 376 0.13 21.68 0.89
C LEU A 376 0.52 20.44 1.71
N SER A 377 1.52 20.55 2.60
CA SER A 377 1.96 19.43 3.45
C SER A 377 0.84 18.99 4.42
N LYS A 378 0.16 19.95 5.08
CA LYS A 378 -0.95 19.65 6.00
C LYS A 378 -2.13 19.00 5.28
N VAL A 379 -2.47 19.53 4.09
CA VAL A 379 -3.54 18.97 3.25
C VAL A 379 -3.20 17.56 2.78
N ASN A 380 -1.99 17.32 2.28
CA ASN A 380 -1.55 15.99 1.84
C ASN A 380 -1.57 14.97 2.99
N SER A 381 -1.15 15.36 4.19
CA SER A 381 -1.22 14.50 5.37
C SER A 381 -2.66 14.11 5.71
N ILE A 382 -3.59 15.05 5.67
CA ILE A 382 -5.02 14.79 5.92
C ILE A 382 -5.61 13.91 4.82
N MET A 383 -5.26 14.16 3.54
CA MET A 383 -5.70 13.35 2.42
C MET A 383 -5.23 11.90 2.55
N SER A 384 -3.95 11.69 2.93
CA SER A 384 -3.38 10.36 3.14
C SER A 384 -4.02 9.64 4.33
N MET A 385 -4.15 10.31 5.49
CA MET A 385 -4.80 9.73 6.66
C MET A 385 -6.29 9.47 6.41
N GLY A 386 -6.98 10.41 5.77
CA GLY A 386 -8.38 10.28 5.42
C GLY A 386 -8.58 9.12 4.44
N SER A 387 -7.82 9.05 3.36
CA SER A 387 -7.99 8.00 2.34
C SER A 387 -7.75 6.59 2.90
N GLN A 388 -6.85 6.43 3.85
CA GLN A 388 -6.54 5.13 4.46
C GLN A 388 -7.32 4.85 5.75
N GLY A 389 -7.91 5.88 6.37
CA GLY A 389 -8.58 5.74 7.68
C GLY A 389 -9.75 4.78 7.70
N MET A 390 -10.43 4.58 6.57
CA MET A 390 -11.55 3.64 6.44
C MET A 390 -11.12 2.21 6.08
N THR A 391 -9.86 2.00 5.69
CA THR A 391 -9.33 0.68 5.29
C THR A 391 -9.47 -0.38 6.39
N PRO A 392 -9.18 -0.11 7.67
CA PRO A 392 -9.35 -1.11 8.74
C PRO A 392 -10.80 -1.59 8.86
N LEU A 393 -11.75 -0.66 8.83
CA LEU A 393 -13.17 -1.00 8.89
C LEU A 393 -13.60 -1.81 7.66
N ALA A 394 -13.15 -1.41 6.48
CA ALA A 394 -13.40 -2.12 5.24
C ALA A 394 -12.90 -3.56 5.28
N SER A 395 -11.68 -3.80 5.85
CA SER A 395 -11.09 -5.13 5.94
C SER A 395 -11.85 -6.07 6.88
N VAL A 396 -12.34 -5.57 8.03
CA VAL A 396 -13.17 -6.41 8.94
C VAL A 396 -14.49 -6.76 8.27
N LEU A 397 -15.17 -5.77 7.67
CA LEU A 397 -16.46 -6.00 7.00
C LEU A 397 -16.29 -6.97 5.82
N ALA A 398 -15.24 -6.81 5.03
CA ALA A 398 -14.94 -7.73 3.94
C ALA A 398 -14.64 -9.15 4.42
N GLY A 399 -13.87 -9.29 5.50
CA GLY A 399 -13.61 -10.59 6.12
C GLY A 399 -14.89 -11.26 6.61
N ALA A 400 -15.81 -10.51 7.25
CA ALA A 400 -17.11 -11.00 7.68
C ALA A 400 -18.00 -11.43 6.50
N VAL A 401 -18.04 -10.62 5.43
CA VAL A 401 -18.79 -10.95 4.21
C VAL A 401 -18.22 -12.19 3.52
N LEU A 402 -16.91 -12.28 3.35
CA LEU A 402 -16.27 -13.47 2.75
C LEU A 402 -16.56 -14.73 3.55
N GLN A 403 -16.47 -14.65 4.89
CA GLN A 403 -16.70 -15.80 5.77
C GLN A 403 -18.17 -16.25 5.78
N GLY A 404 -19.11 -15.31 5.75
CA GLY A 404 -20.54 -15.62 5.90
C GLY A 404 -21.30 -15.77 4.58
N LEU A 405 -20.93 -15.01 3.56
CA LEU A 405 -21.69 -14.86 2.31
C LEU A 405 -20.89 -15.24 1.05
N GLY A 406 -19.57 -15.41 1.18
CA GLY A 406 -18.71 -15.83 0.08
C GLY A 406 -18.18 -14.71 -0.82
N SER A 407 -17.36 -15.13 -1.79
CA SER A 407 -16.60 -14.25 -2.71
C SER A 407 -17.48 -13.43 -3.65
N SER A 408 -18.53 -14.02 -4.21
CA SER A 408 -19.45 -13.35 -5.14
C SER A 408 -20.15 -12.17 -4.49
N VAL A 409 -20.66 -12.35 -3.26
CA VAL A 409 -21.37 -11.27 -2.54
C VAL A 409 -20.44 -10.10 -2.24
N LEU A 410 -19.19 -10.36 -1.84
CA LEU A 410 -18.23 -9.27 -1.65
C LEU A 410 -17.96 -8.51 -2.95
N LEU A 411 -17.79 -9.20 -4.07
CA LEU A 411 -17.60 -8.56 -5.38
C LEU A 411 -18.82 -7.71 -5.78
N PHE A 412 -20.05 -8.18 -5.54
CA PHE A 412 -21.28 -7.40 -5.79
C PHE A 412 -21.36 -6.16 -4.87
N ILE A 413 -21.04 -6.28 -3.59
CA ILE A 413 -21.02 -5.14 -2.65
C ILE A 413 -20.00 -4.10 -3.11
N CYS A 414 -18.78 -4.52 -3.46
CA CYS A 414 -17.75 -3.62 -3.97
C CYS A 414 -18.18 -2.96 -5.29
N SER A 415 -18.78 -3.71 -6.22
CA SER A 415 -19.27 -3.17 -7.50
C SER A 415 -20.36 -2.13 -7.31
N LEU A 416 -21.30 -2.37 -6.39
CA LEU A 416 -22.34 -1.41 -6.02
C LEU A 416 -21.72 -0.15 -5.40
N GLY A 417 -20.75 -0.32 -4.49
CA GLY A 417 -20.03 0.79 -3.87
C GLY A 417 -19.32 1.68 -4.88
N PHE A 418 -18.60 1.08 -5.85
CA PHE A 418 -17.97 1.83 -6.94
C PHE A 418 -19.00 2.53 -7.83
N THR A 419 -20.13 1.87 -8.12
CA THR A 419 -21.20 2.47 -8.91
C THR A 419 -21.79 3.69 -8.22
N VAL A 420 -22.09 3.59 -6.93
CA VAL A 420 -22.59 4.73 -6.14
C VAL A 420 -21.56 5.86 -6.11
N THR A 421 -20.27 5.53 -5.89
CA THR A 421 -19.20 6.52 -5.87
C THR A 421 -19.04 7.23 -7.23
N ALA A 422 -19.13 6.50 -8.34
CA ALA A 422 -19.08 7.06 -9.69
C ALA A 422 -20.28 7.99 -9.97
N LEU A 423 -21.48 7.58 -9.58
CA LEU A 423 -22.70 8.41 -9.72
C LEU A 423 -22.62 9.69 -8.88
N LEU A 424 -22.12 9.60 -7.65
CA LEU A 424 -21.91 10.77 -6.78
C LEU A 424 -20.87 11.72 -7.37
N ALA A 425 -19.75 11.20 -7.91
CA ALA A 425 -18.73 12.00 -8.56
C ALA A 425 -19.27 12.72 -9.82
N LEU A 426 -20.06 12.05 -10.65
CA LEU A 426 -20.70 12.64 -11.84
C LEU A 426 -21.71 13.76 -11.50
N LYS A 427 -22.46 13.59 -10.40
CA LYS A 427 -23.48 14.57 -9.99
C LYS A 427 -22.90 15.74 -9.18
N SER A 428 -21.70 15.59 -8.62
CA SER A 428 -21.08 16.62 -7.79
C SER A 428 -20.68 17.85 -8.59
N LYS A 429 -21.30 19.00 -8.28
CA LYS A 429 -20.91 20.30 -8.86
C LYS A 429 -19.45 20.65 -8.53
N SER A 430 -19.02 20.39 -7.30
CA SER A 430 -17.65 20.66 -6.85
C SER A 430 -16.58 19.83 -7.58
N MET A 431 -16.92 18.62 -8.06
CA MET A 431 -16.05 17.83 -8.92
C MET A 431 -15.98 18.37 -10.35
N LYS A 432 -17.07 18.96 -10.84
CA LYS A 432 -17.09 19.55 -12.19
C LYS A 432 -16.29 20.86 -12.29
N GLU A 433 -16.07 21.53 -11.16
CA GLU A 433 -15.26 22.76 -11.07
C GLU A 433 -13.75 22.47 -10.99
N LEU A 434 -13.34 21.20 -10.85
CA LEU A 434 -11.96 20.70 -10.86
C LEU A 434 -11.55 20.27 -12.25
#